data_fa75d3624bc3330dfe5794fb3df949ed
#
_entry.id   fa75d3624bc3330dfe5794fb3df949ed
#
_cell.length_a   1.000
_cell.length_b   1.000
_cell.length_c   1.000
_cell.angle_alpha   90.00
_cell.angle_beta   90.00
_cell.angle_gamma   90.00
#
_symmetry.space_group_name_H-M   'P 1'
#
loop_
_entity.id
_entity.type
_entity.pdbx_description
1 polymer ?
#
loop_
_entity_poly.entity_id
_entity_poly.type
_entity_poly.pdbx_seq_one_letter_code
_entity_poly.pdbx_strand_id
1 'polypeptide(L)'
;HSFSADGRCITLLKVLLSNACVYDCKYCVNRRSNDTRRAAFTPRELAELTIGFYRRNYIEGLFLSSGVLRSPDYTMELMIRALRILREEYRFNGYIHAKAIPGAAPELVLQLGLLADRLSVNIELPSQQGLQTLAPDKSREAILRPMGLIRDGTAQSKAELAKYRHAPVFAPAGQSTQLIVGATDDSDRHILHLTESLYRKFRLKRVFYSAYVPVVEKQIRWTKRCKDKSLVGKVKETVMQVSMSKKWASKPVLDE
;
A
#
# COMPACT_ATOMS: atom_id res chain seq x y z
N HIS A 1 2.89 3.19 -12.47
CA HIS A 1 1.52 3.14 -12.99
C HIS A 1 0.58 2.51 -11.96
N SER A 2 -0.69 2.91 -11.98
CA SER A 2 -1.78 2.30 -11.23
C SER A 2 -2.94 2.04 -12.19
N PHE A 3 -3.98 1.36 -11.73
CA PHE A 3 -5.13 1.09 -12.58
C PHE A 3 -6.39 1.64 -11.89
N SER A 4 -7.18 2.38 -12.64
CA SER A 4 -8.48 2.89 -12.20
C SER A 4 -9.49 1.76 -11.99
N ALA A 5 -10.69 2.10 -11.54
CA ALA A 5 -11.76 1.12 -11.33
C ALA A 5 -12.22 0.45 -12.63
N ASP A 6 -12.11 1.16 -13.76
CA ASP A 6 -12.43 0.70 -15.12
C ASP A 6 -11.27 -0.07 -15.80
N GLY A 7 -10.14 -0.21 -15.12
CA GLY A 7 -8.99 -0.98 -15.61
C GLY A 7 -7.97 -0.19 -16.42
N ARG A 8 -8.20 1.10 -16.70
CA ARG A 8 -7.22 1.94 -17.42
C ARG A 8 -5.93 2.11 -16.61
N CYS A 9 -4.79 2.13 -17.31
CA CYS A 9 -3.49 2.45 -16.73
C CYS A 9 -3.38 3.97 -16.54
N ILE A 10 -3.00 4.40 -15.35
CA ILE A 10 -2.94 5.81 -14.97
C ILE A 10 -1.52 6.18 -14.60
N THR A 11 -1.06 7.32 -15.10
CA THR A 11 0.23 7.92 -14.74
C THR A 11 0.12 8.67 -13.43
N LEU A 12 0.90 8.29 -12.42
CA LEU A 12 0.82 8.87 -11.09
C LEU A 12 2.12 9.59 -10.69
N LEU A 13 1.98 10.75 -10.06
CA LEU A 13 3.03 11.31 -9.23
C LEU A 13 3.18 10.43 -7.98
N LYS A 14 4.26 9.69 -7.89
CA LYS A 14 4.57 8.89 -6.69
C LYS A 14 5.47 9.69 -5.78
N VAL A 15 4.97 10.06 -4.61
CA VAL A 15 5.67 10.94 -3.68
C VAL A 15 5.50 10.47 -2.23
N LEU A 16 6.52 10.75 -1.41
CA LEU A 16 6.46 10.66 0.04
C LEU A 16 6.14 12.04 0.60
N LEU A 17 5.16 12.14 1.50
CA LEU A 17 4.96 13.36 2.30
C LEU A 17 6.24 13.67 3.09
N SER A 18 6.85 12.63 3.67
CA SER A 18 8.15 12.72 4.30
C SER A 18 8.92 11.40 4.20
N ASN A 19 10.25 11.50 4.11
CA ASN A 19 11.15 10.36 4.28
C ASN A 19 11.72 10.26 5.70
N ALA A 20 11.42 11.21 6.60
CA ALA A 20 11.70 11.05 8.02
C ALA A 20 10.74 10.00 8.61
N CYS A 21 11.27 9.07 9.40
CA CYS A 21 10.49 7.98 9.98
C CYS A 21 10.97 7.67 11.39
N VAL A 22 10.04 7.46 12.32
CA VAL A 22 10.34 7.04 13.69
C VAL A 22 10.58 5.53 13.79
N TYR A 23 10.23 4.76 12.75
CA TYR A 23 10.41 3.31 12.71
C TYR A 23 11.78 2.91 12.18
N ASP A 24 12.26 1.75 12.61
CA ASP A 24 13.56 1.20 12.20
C ASP A 24 13.44 -0.10 11.39
N CYS A 25 12.54 -0.15 10.42
CA CYS A 25 12.36 -1.30 9.54
C CYS A 25 13.62 -1.61 8.74
N LYS A 26 14.23 -2.78 8.97
CA LYS A 26 15.54 -3.15 8.41
C LYS A 26 15.60 -3.20 6.88
N TYR A 27 14.46 -3.35 6.21
CA TYR A 27 14.34 -3.34 4.75
C TYR A 27 14.13 -1.94 4.15
N CYS A 28 14.04 -0.88 4.97
CA CYS A 28 13.70 0.45 4.50
C CYS A 28 14.92 1.39 4.49
N VAL A 29 15.16 2.05 3.36
CA VAL A 29 16.22 3.06 3.25
C VAL A 29 15.99 4.26 4.16
N ASN A 30 14.71 4.55 4.45
CA ASN A 30 14.28 5.67 5.28
C ASN A 30 14.10 5.31 6.76
N ARG A 31 14.61 4.17 7.20
CA ARG A 31 14.58 3.79 8.62
C ARG A 31 15.32 4.81 9.50
N ARG A 32 14.90 4.91 10.76
CA ARG A 32 15.44 5.90 11.72
C ARG A 32 16.97 5.89 11.82
N SER A 33 17.56 4.69 11.87
CA SER A 33 19.01 4.50 12.07
C SER A 33 19.86 4.71 10.82
N ASN A 34 19.27 4.94 9.64
CA ASN A 34 20.05 5.27 8.44
C ASN A 34 20.37 6.77 8.38
N ASP A 35 21.62 7.05 8.06
CA ASP A 35 22.09 8.41 7.75
C ASP A 35 21.65 8.81 6.34
N THR A 36 20.37 9.18 6.22
CA THR A 36 19.75 9.62 4.96
C THR A 36 19.23 11.04 5.14
N ARG A 37 19.52 11.92 4.18
CA ARG A 37 18.98 13.29 4.19
C ARG A 37 17.46 13.25 4.34
N ARG A 38 16.94 13.94 5.36
CA ARG A 38 15.52 13.97 5.70
C ARG A 38 14.85 15.22 5.12
N ALA A 39 13.67 15.02 4.57
CA ALA A 39 12.82 16.07 4.05
C ALA A 39 11.35 15.76 4.31
N ALA A 40 10.54 16.78 4.40
CA ALA A 40 9.10 16.68 4.51
C ALA A 40 8.44 17.82 3.74
N PHE A 41 7.38 17.51 3.04
CA PHE A 41 6.48 18.52 2.48
C PHE A 41 5.50 18.97 3.56
N THR A 42 5.16 20.23 3.55
CA THR A 42 3.90 20.65 4.16
C THR A 42 2.73 20.15 3.30
N PRO A 43 1.54 19.97 3.88
CA PRO A 43 0.35 19.58 3.12
C PRO A 43 0.08 20.49 1.90
N ARG A 44 0.33 21.79 2.05
CA ARG A 44 0.12 22.79 0.98
C ARG A 44 1.14 22.62 -0.14
N GLU A 45 2.41 22.53 0.17
CA GLU A 45 3.47 22.32 -0.85
C GLU A 45 3.21 21.05 -1.67
N LEU A 46 2.81 19.96 -1.00
CA LEU A 46 2.49 18.71 -1.69
C LEU A 46 1.28 18.87 -2.62
N ALA A 47 0.25 19.56 -2.17
CA ALA A 47 -0.94 19.83 -2.99
C ALA A 47 -0.61 20.73 -4.19
N GLU A 48 0.16 21.80 -3.99
CA GLU A 48 0.60 22.70 -5.05
C GLU A 48 1.48 22.00 -6.09
N LEU A 49 2.42 21.16 -5.64
CA LEU A 49 3.23 20.33 -6.51
C LEU A 49 2.36 19.41 -7.37
N THR A 50 1.41 18.72 -6.74
CA THR A 50 0.52 17.77 -7.43
C THR A 50 -0.35 18.46 -8.46
N ILE A 51 -1.01 19.57 -8.09
CA ILE A 51 -1.88 20.29 -9.01
C ILE A 51 -1.11 20.96 -10.15
N GLY A 52 0.13 21.40 -9.88
CA GLY A 52 1.03 21.95 -10.90
C GLY A 52 1.38 20.94 -11.99
N PHE A 53 1.70 19.70 -11.61
CA PHE A 53 1.96 18.60 -12.57
C PHE A 53 0.68 18.17 -13.31
N TYR A 54 -0.44 18.12 -12.61
CA TYR A 54 -1.73 17.72 -13.18
C TYR A 54 -2.21 18.71 -14.23
N ARG A 55 -2.17 20.02 -13.96
CA ARG A 55 -2.56 21.07 -14.92
C ARG A 55 -1.71 21.08 -16.18
N ARG A 56 -0.48 20.62 -16.10
CA ARG A 56 0.44 20.47 -17.24
C ARG A 56 0.32 19.13 -17.95
N ASN A 57 -0.66 18.30 -17.58
CA ASN A 57 -0.89 16.95 -18.13
C ASN A 57 0.32 16.00 -17.99
N TYR A 58 1.19 16.21 -17.02
CA TYR A 58 2.31 15.31 -16.74
C TYR A 58 1.87 14.06 -15.96
N ILE A 59 0.79 14.18 -15.20
CA ILE A 59 0.20 13.11 -14.39
C ILE A 59 -1.33 13.13 -14.49
N GLU A 60 -1.92 11.96 -14.28
CA GLU A 60 -3.37 11.77 -14.17
C GLU A 60 -3.81 11.60 -12.71
N GLY A 61 -2.85 11.46 -11.79
CA GLY A 61 -3.16 11.26 -10.38
C GLY A 61 -1.95 11.29 -9.46
N LEU A 62 -2.23 11.03 -8.20
CA LEU A 62 -1.28 11.04 -7.08
C LEU A 62 -1.19 9.65 -6.44
N PHE A 63 0.02 9.17 -6.20
CA PHE A 63 0.29 8.07 -5.25
C PHE A 63 1.00 8.65 -4.03
N LEU A 64 0.27 8.78 -2.92
CA LEU A 64 0.77 9.36 -1.69
C LEU A 64 1.12 8.29 -0.66
N SER A 65 2.33 8.35 -0.15
CA SER A 65 2.79 7.60 1.02
C SER A 65 3.65 8.48 1.92
N SER A 66 4.11 7.96 3.06
CA SER A 66 4.99 8.70 3.96
C SER A 66 5.83 7.74 4.82
N GLY A 67 6.99 8.19 5.27
CA GLY A 67 7.56 7.74 6.53
C GLY A 67 6.67 8.18 7.68
N VAL A 68 6.78 7.53 8.85
CA VAL A 68 5.98 7.86 10.02
C VAL A 68 6.65 8.98 10.81
N LEU A 69 6.06 10.18 10.72
CA LEU A 69 6.49 11.36 11.49
C LEU A 69 5.85 11.31 12.87
N ARG A 70 6.62 11.48 13.93
CA ARG A 70 6.15 11.52 15.33
C ARG A 70 5.27 10.32 15.70
N SER A 71 4.08 10.19 15.09
CA SER A 71 3.14 9.10 15.30
C SER A 71 2.39 8.74 14.02
N PRO A 72 1.75 7.54 13.96
CA PRO A 72 0.86 7.18 12.86
C PRO A 72 -0.26 8.19 12.63
N ASP A 73 -0.93 8.64 13.69
CA ASP A 73 -2.04 9.58 13.62
C ASP A 73 -1.61 10.93 13.08
N TYR A 74 -0.54 11.50 13.64
CA TYR A 74 0.00 12.78 13.17
C TYR A 74 0.34 12.74 11.66
N THR A 75 0.92 11.62 11.22
CA THR A 75 1.27 11.45 9.80
C THR A 75 0.02 11.34 8.93
N MET A 76 -0.98 10.59 9.38
CA MET A 76 -2.25 10.46 8.66
C MET A 76 -3.01 11.78 8.58
N GLU A 77 -3.01 12.57 9.63
CA GLU A 77 -3.64 13.91 9.64
C GLU A 77 -3.00 14.84 8.60
N LEU A 78 -1.67 14.84 8.49
CA LEU A 78 -0.97 15.63 7.46
C LEU A 78 -1.31 15.14 6.04
N MET A 79 -1.37 13.82 5.82
CA MET A 79 -1.77 13.24 4.54
C MET A 79 -3.21 13.61 4.19
N ILE A 80 -4.14 13.47 5.14
CA ILE A 80 -5.55 13.85 4.97
C ILE A 80 -5.67 15.34 4.64
N ARG A 81 -4.94 16.19 5.35
CA ARG A 81 -4.93 17.64 5.08
C ARG A 81 -4.48 17.96 3.66
N ALA A 82 -3.42 17.31 3.17
CA ALA A 82 -2.95 17.47 1.79
C ALA A 82 -4.02 17.04 0.77
N LEU A 83 -4.70 15.90 1.01
CA LEU A 83 -5.77 15.43 0.13
C LEU A 83 -7.02 16.31 0.19
N ARG A 84 -7.36 16.88 1.34
CA ARG A 84 -8.45 17.86 1.45
C ARG A 84 -8.16 19.10 0.65
N ILE A 85 -6.95 19.68 0.77
CA ILE A 85 -6.56 20.83 -0.05
C ILE A 85 -6.71 20.50 -1.54
N LEU A 86 -6.29 19.31 -1.98
CA LEU A 86 -6.46 18.89 -3.36
C LEU A 86 -7.94 18.77 -3.76
N ARG A 87 -8.77 18.05 -2.99
CA ARG A 87 -10.17 17.79 -3.34
C ARG A 87 -11.06 19.02 -3.18
N GLU A 88 -10.91 19.76 -2.08
CA GLU A 88 -11.84 20.84 -1.70
C GLU A 88 -11.43 22.19 -2.27
N GLU A 89 -10.13 22.57 -2.16
CA GLU A 89 -9.66 23.88 -2.64
C GLU A 89 -9.34 23.86 -4.13
N TYR A 90 -8.54 22.86 -4.59
CA TYR A 90 -8.14 22.76 -6.00
C TYR A 90 -9.12 22.02 -6.89
N ARG A 91 -10.17 21.38 -6.32
CA ARG A 91 -11.15 20.55 -7.03
C ARG A 91 -10.49 19.52 -7.93
N PHE A 92 -9.44 18.89 -7.40
CA PHE A 92 -8.65 17.89 -8.11
C PHE A 92 -9.50 16.63 -8.39
N ASN A 93 -9.80 16.36 -9.65
CA ASN A 93 -10.56 15.20 -10.10
C ASN A 93 -9.67 14.03 -10.55
N GLY A 94 -8.34 14.17 -10.44
CA GLY A 94 -7.40 13.10 -10.74
C GLY A 94 -7.48 11.94 -9.74
N TYR A 95 -6.94 10.81 -10.15
CA TYR A 95 -6.92 9.60 -9.33
C TYR A 95 -5.99 9.75 -8.11
N ILE A 96 -6.46 9.35 -6.94
CA ILE A 96 -5.66 9.33 -5.70
C ILE A 96 -5.53 7.91 -5.18
N HIS A 97 -4.28 7.44 -5.10
CA HIS A 97 -3.92 6.23 -4.35
C HIS A 97 -3.15 6.65 -3.10
N ALA A 98 -3.70 6.41 -1.93
CA ALA A 98 -3.07 6.72 -0.66
C ALA A 98 -2.69 5.45 0.10
N LYS A 99 -1.51 5.49 0.74
CA LYS A 99 -1.06 4.41 1.61
C LYS A 99 -1.40 4.76 3.05
N ALA A 100 -2.38 4.05 3.63
CA ALA A 100 -2.72 4.21 5.04
C ALA A 100 -1.58 3.75 5.93
N ILE A 101 -1.32 4.51 6.99
CA ILE A 101 -0.25 4.23 7.96
C ILE A 101 -0.76 3.18 8.95
N PRO A 102 -0.07 2.04 9.11
CA PRO A 102 -0.41 1.04 10.12
C PRO A 102 -0.36 1.63 11.52
N GLY A 103 -1.37 1.32 12.33
CA GLY A 103 -1.47 1.81 13.72
C GLY A 103 -2.18 3.16 13.86
N ALA A 104 -2.58 3.81 12.76
CA ALA A 104 -3.39 5.01 12.83
C ALA A 104 -4.83 4.72 13.33
N ALA A 105 -5.44 5.72 13.97
CA ALA A 105 -6.80 5.66 14.46
C ALA A 105 -7.80 5.31 13.36
N PRO A 106 -8.84 4.49 13.66
CA PRO A 106 -9.83 4.07 12.67
C PRO A 106 -10.50 5.22 11.93
N GLU A 107 -10.79 6.29 12.62
CA GLU A 107 -11.45 7.49 12.09
C GLU A 107 -10.61 8.16 10.99
N LEU A 108 -9.29 8.16 11.15
CA LEU A 108 -8.36 8.70 10.15
C LEU A 108 -8.29 7.80 8.91
N VAL A 109 -8.37 6.48 9.09
CA VAL A 109 -8.43 5.54 7.96
C VAL A 109 -9.71 5.76 7.15
N LEU A 110 -10.85 5.95 7.83
CA LEU A 110 -12.13 6.24 7.19
C LEU A 110 -12.12 7.59 6.47
N GLN A 111 -11.60 8.64 7.10
CA GLN A 111 -11.45 9.95 6.44
C GLN A 111 -10.57 9.87 5.19
N LEU A 112 -9.46 9.13 5.26
CA LEU A 112 -8.58 8.95 4.11
C LEU A 112 -9.30 8.23 2.95
N GLY A 113 -10.16 7.26 3.27
CA GLY A 113 -10.93 6.49 2.29
C GLY A 113 -11.98 7.30 1.54
N LEU A 114 -12.53 8.35 2.15
CA LEU A 114 -13.47 9.29 1.50
C LEU A 114 -12.76 10.23 0.51
N LEU A 115 -11.45 10.43 0.65
CA LEU A 115 -10.67 11.34 -0.20
C LEU A 115 -9.90 10.61 -1.32
N ALA A 116 -9.66 9.31 -1.15
CA ALA A 116 -8.85 8.51 -2.05
C ALA A 116 -9.68 7.54 -2.89
N ASP A 117 -9.26 7.33 -4.15
CA ASP A 117 -9.88 6.33 -5.03
C ASP A 117 -9.45 4.91 -4.66
N ARG A 118 -8.20 4.76 -4.20
CA ARG A 118 -7.66 3.49 -3.71
C ARG A 118 -6.86 3.69 -2.44
N LEU A 119 -7.03 2.76 -1.52
CA LEU A 119 -6.16 2.65 -0.34
C LEU A 119 -5.23 1.44 -0.44
N SER A 120 -4.09 1.52 0.19
CA SER A 120 -3.21 0.38 0.41
C SER A 120 -2.67 0.37 1.83
N VAL A 121 -2.54 -0.83 2.37
CA VAL A 121 -1.82 -1.10 3.63
C VAL A 121 -0.86 -2.23 3.33
N ASN A 122 0.43 -2.00 3.48
CA ASN A 122 1.41 -3.03 3.19
C ASN A 122 1.43 -4.09 4.28
N ILE A 123 1.31 -5.37 3.87
CA ILE A 123 1.50 -6.52 4.77
C ILE A 123 2.98 -6.68 5.14
N GLU A 124 3.86 -6.18 4.30
CA GLU A 124 5.33 -6.15 4.37
C GLU A 124 5.95 -7.55 4.28
N LEU A 125 5.73 -8.42 5.25
CA LEU A 125 6.39 -9.72 5.36
C LEU A 125 5.37 -10.86 5.53
N PRO A 126 5.68 -12.09 5.05
CA PRO A 126 4.74 -13.20 5.09
C PRO A 126 4.40 -13.64 6.51
N SER A 127 5.40 -13.75 7.38
CA SER A 127 5.26 -14.31 8.73
C SER A 127 5.30 -13.24 9.81
N GLN A 128 4.69 -13.55 10.97
CA GLN A 128 4.78 -12.74 12.18
C GLN A 128 6.23 -12.65 12.69
N GLN A 129 6.96 -13.75 12.62
CA GLN A 129 8.36 -13.81 13.05
C GLN A 129 9.24 -12.91 12.16
N GLY A 130 9.02 -12.95 10.83
CA GLY A 130 9.71 -12.06 9.89
C GLY A 130 9.43 -10.59 10.22
N LEU A 131 8.17 -10.26 10.51
CA LEU A 131 7.77 -8.89 10.87
C LEU A 131 8.47 -8.43 12.16
N GLN A 132 8.49 -9.24 13.20
CA GLN A 132 9.17 -8.93 14.47
C GLN A 132 10.69 -8.73 14.29
N THR A 133 11.30 -9.53 13.42
CA THR A 133 12.75 -9.46 13.17
C THR A 133 13.15 -8.25 12.32
N LEU A 134 12.36 -7.92 11.29
CA LEU A 134 12.73 -6.92 10.28
C LEU A 134 12.00 -5.59 10.43
N ALA A 135 10.87 -5.56 11.14
CA ALA A 135 10.08 -4.35 11.40
C ALA A 135 9.49 -4.38 12.82
N PRO A 136 10.33 -4.35 13.86
CA PRO A 136 9.89 -4.55 15.26
C PRO A 136 8.87 -3.51 15.73
N ASP A 137 8.90 -2.31 15.15
CA ASP A 137 7.94 -1.24 15.47
C ASP A 137 6.54 -1.45 14.86
N LYS A 138 6.34 -2.52 14.07
CA LYS A 138 5.06 -2.85 13.44
C LYS A 138 4.47 -4.13 14.01
N SER A 139 3.19 -4.13 14.35
CA SER A 139 2.46 -5.34 14.71
C SER A 139 1.58 -5.81 13.54
N ARG A 140 1.32 -7.12 13.49
CA ARG A 140 0.39 -7.71 12.51
C ARG A 140 -1.01 -7.12 12.66
N GLU A 141 -1.43 -6.91 13.90
CA GLU A 141 -2.74 -6.31 14.19
C GLU A 141 -2.85 -4.88 13.66
N ALA A 142 -1.83 -4.04 13.90
CA ALA A 142 -1.77 -2.67 13.40
C ALA A 142 -1.86 -2.60 11.86
N ILE A 143 -1.43 -3.65 11.15
CA ILE A 143 -1.53 -3.76 9.69
C ILE A 143 -2.90 -4.30 9.27
N LEU A 144 -3.42 -5.34 9.91
CA LEU A 144 -4.65 -6.01 9.48
C LEU A 144 -5.92 -5.22 9.84
N ARG A 145 -5.90 -4.47 10.96
CA ARG A 145 -7.05 -3.66 11.40
C ARG A 145 -7.48 -2.65 10.34
N PRO A 146 -6.61 -1.76 9.80
CA PRO A 146 -7.01 -0.85 8.74
C PRO A 146 -7.45 -1.57 7.45
N MET A 147 -6.88 -2.73 7.12
CA MET A 147 -7.34 -3.52 5.97
C MET A 147 -8.80 -3.99 6.15
N GLY A 148 -9.20 -4.36 7.38
CA GLY A 148 -10.58 -4.69 7.73
C GLY A 148 -11.50 -3.48 7.56
N LEU A 149 -11.12 -2.33 8.12
CA LEU A 149 -11.89 -1.08 8.01
C LEU A 149 -12.11 -0.66 6.54
N ILE A 150 -11.08 -0.78 5.70
CA ILE A 150 -11.18 -0.44 4.27
C ILE A 150 -12.13 -1.41 3.56
N ARG A 151 -12.07 -2.72 3.86
CA ARG A 151 -13.02 -3.70 3.31
C ARG A 151 -14.46 -3.34 3.64
N ASP A 152 -14.72 -3.06 4.92
CA ASP A 152 -16.06 -2.80 5.43
C ASP A 152 -16.60 -1.46 4.92
N GLY A 153 -15.80 -0.40 4.96
CA GLY A 153 -16.15 0.90 4.39
C GLY A 153 -16.43 0.85 2.89
N THR A 154 -15.62 0.07 2.12
CA THR A 154 -15.89 -0.11 0.68
C THR A 154 -17.18 -0.91 0.44
N ALA A 155 -17.48 -1.89 1.27
CA ALA A 155 -18.72 -2.68 1.15
C ALA A 155 -19.95 -1.84 1.52
N GLN A 156 -19.86 -1.10 2.61
CA GLN A 156 -20.93 -0.17 3.07
C GLN A 156 -21.23 0.89 2.01
N SER A 157 -20.19 1.59 1.52
CA SER A 157 -20.36 2.63 0.49
C SER A 157 -21.05 2.09 -0.77
N LYS A 158 -20.72 0.86 -1.21
CA LYS A 158 -21.40 0.23 -2.34
C LYS A 158 -22.88 -0.06 -2.06
N ALA A 159 -23.18 -0.54 -0.86
CA ALA A 159 -24.58 -0.82 -0.45
C ALA A 159 -25.40 0.47 -0.33
N GLU A 160 -24.80 1.55 0.15
CA GLU A 160 -25.43 2.87 0.25
C GLU A 160 -25.67 3.50 -1.12
N LEU A 161 -24.67 3.43 -2.03
CA LEU A 161 -24.81 3.94 -3.40
C LEU A 161 -25.87 3.20 -4.21
N ALA A 162 -26.14 1.92 -3.89
CA ALA A 162 -27.24 1.19 -4.50
C ALA A 162 -28.63 1.71 -4.08
N LYS A 163 -28.72 2.37 -2.92
CA LYS A 163 -29.98 2.92 -2.36
C LYS A 163 -30.08 4.43 -2.58
N TYR A 164 -28.97 5.13 -2.45
CA TYR A 164 -28.91 6.58 -2.44
C TYR A 164 -27.86 7.08 -3.43
N ARG A 165 -28.29 7.74 -4.51
CA ARG A 165 -27.45 8.21 -5.61
C ARG A 165 -26.29 9.13 -5.16
N HIS A 166 -26.49 9.88 -4.08
CA HIS A 166 -25.51 10.87 -3.59
C HIS A 166 -24.81 10.42 -2.30
N ALA A 167 -24.85 9.11 -1.96
CA ALA A 167 -24.10 8.60 -0.82
C ALA A 167 -22.59 8.83 -1.00
N PRO A 168 -21.85 9.06 0.08
CA PRO A 168 -20.40 9.25 0.02
C PRO A 168 -19.69 8.05 -0.60
N VAL A 169 -18.78 8.33 -1.53
CA VAL A 169 -17.98 7.31 -2.19
C VAL A 169 -16.73 7.04 -1.36
N PHE A 170 -16.50 5.78 -0.99
CA PHE A 170 -15.36 5.35 -0.20
C PHE A 170 -14.46 4.40 -1.01
N ALA A 171 -13.23 4.82 -1.29
CA ALA A 171 -12.19 4.04 -1.97
C ALA A 171 -12.75 3.15 -3.12
N PRO A 172 -13.36 3.72 -4.17
CA PRO A 172 -14.11 2.97 -5.19
C PRO A 172 -13.26 1.96 -5.96
N ALA A 173 -11.96 2.23 -6.12
CA ALA A 173 -11.02 1.29 -6.72
C ALA A 173 -10.52 0.21 -5.72
N GLY A 174 -11.04 0.20 -4.49
CA GLY A 174 -10.78 -0.80 -3.46
C GLY A 174 -9.40 -0.68 -2.84
N GLN A 175 -8.93 -1.78 -2.27
CA GLN A 175 -7.64 -1.81 -1.59
C GLN A 175 -6.63 -2.76 -2.23
N SER A 176 -5.36 -2.50 -1.96
CA SER A 176 -4.22 -3.32 -2.34
C SER A 176 -3.21 -3.44 -1.20
N THR A 177 -2.31 -4.41 -1.30
CA THR A 177 -1.20 -4.58 -0.37
C THR A 177 0.10 -4.87 -1.12
N GLN A 178 1.21 -4.79 -0.42
CA GLN A 178 2.53 -5.16 -0.92
C GLN A 178 3.23 -6.08 0.08
N LEU A 179 3.89 -7.10 -0.46
CA LEU A 179 4.66 -8.10 0.25
C LEU A 179 6.10 -8.10 -0.26
N ILE A 180 7.07 -8.22 0.66
CA ILE A 180 8.49 -8.37 0.34
C ILE A 180 8.80 -9.85 0.31
N VAL A 181 9.40 -10.32 -0.79
CA VAL A 181 9.79 -11.71 -1.01
C VAL A 181 11.31 -11.85 -0.94
N GLY A 182 11.80 -12.90 -0.27
CA GLY A 182 13.22 -13.20 -0.11
C GLY A 182 13.93 -12.43 1.00
N ALA A 183 13.17 -11.78 1.91
CA ALA A 183 13.69 -11.16 3.12
C ALA A 183 13.76 -12.13 4.31
N THR A 184 12.99 -13.21 4.24
CA THR A 184 12.84 -14.24 5.27
C THR A 184 12.87 -15.63 4.61
N ASP A 185 13.04 -16.68 5.40
CA ASP A 185 13.04 -18.07 4.93
C ASP A 185 11.62 -18.64 4.69
N ASP A 186 10.62 -17.77 4.55
CA ASP A 186 9.25 -18.17 4.25
C ASP A 186 9.18 -18.85 2.87
N SER A 187 8.54 -20.03 2.81
CA SER A 187 8.38 -20.78 1.57
C SER A 187 7.37 -20.11 0.62
N ASP A 188 7.50 -20.38 -0.68
CA ASP A 188 6.56 -19.91 -1.70
C ASP A 188 5.13 -20.37 -1.39
N ARG A 189 5.00 -21.61 -0.92
CA ARG A 189 3.69 -22.16 -0.48
C ARG A 189 3.07 -21.30 0.61
N HIS A 190 3.84 -20.89 1.64
CA HIS A 190 3.35 -20.00 2.70
C HIS A 190 2.91 -18.66 2.13
N ILE A 191 3.71 -18.07 1.25
CA ILE A 191 3.42 -16.77 0.61
C ILE A 191 2.13 -16.85 -0.22
N LEU A 192 1.94 -17.92 -0.98
CA LEU A 192 0.74 -18.11 -1.80
C LEU A 192 -0.51 -18.33 -0.95
N HIS A 193 -0.46 -19.15 0.10
CA HIS A 193 -1.56 -19.32 1.05
C HIS A 193 -1.93 -18.03 1.78
N LEU A 194 -0.92 -17.26 2.22
CA LEU A 194 -1.17 -15.96 2.81
C LEU A 194 -1.88 -15.03 1.81
N THR A 195 -1.39 -15.01 0.58
CA THR A 195 -1.96 -14.18 -0.49
C THR A 195 -3.41 -14.52 -0.76
N GLU A 196 -3.73 -15.81 -0.90
CA GLU A 196 -5.10 -16.28 -1.06
C GLU A 196 -6.00 -15.85 0.11
N SER A 197 -5.51 -16.05 1.34
CA SER A 197 -6.21 -15.62 2.56
C SER A 197 -6.48 -14.11 2.58
N LEU A 198 -5.51 -13.30 2.14
CA LEU A 198 -5.67 -11.85 2.06
C LEU A 198 -6.72 -11.45 1.02
N TYR A 199 -6.74 -12.09 -0.16
CA TYR A 199 -7.77 -11.85 -1.17
C TYR A 199 -9.16 -12.18 -0.64
N ARG A 200 -9.33 -13.34 -0.01
CA ARG A 200 -10.62 -13.81 0.53
C ARG A 200 -11.09 -12.94 1.70
N LYS A 201 -10.20 -12.73 2.70
CA LYS A 201 -10.57 -12.05 3.95
C LYS A 201 -10.79 -10.55 3.79
N PHE A 202 -9.95 -9.88 2.99
CA PHE A 202 -9.97 -8.41 2.87
C PHE A 202 -10.48 -7.91 1.51
N ARG A 203 -10.92 -8.81 0.63
CA ARG A 203 -11.44 -8.46 -0.72
C ARG A 203 -10.46 -7.58 -1.48
N LEU A 204 -9.17 -7.91 -1.42
CA LEU A 204 -8.12 -7.16 -2.09
C LEU A 204 -8.34 -7.13 -3.60
N LYS A 205 -7.94 -6.04 -4.23
CA LYS A 205 -7.88 -5.96 -5.70
C LYS A 205 -6.54 -6.44 -6.23
N ARG A 206 -5.45 -6.24 -5.47
CA ARG A 206 -4.09 -6.64 -5.84
C ARG A 206 -3.22 -6.89 -4.62
N VAL A 207 -2.35 -7.88 -4.75
CA VAL A 207 -1.17 -8.07 -3.91
C VAL A 207 0.05 -7.83 -4.80
N PHE A 208 0.90 -6.89 -4.42
CA PHE A 208 2.15 -6.61 -5.11
C PHE A 208 3.29 -7.34 -4.40
N TYR A 209 4.17 -7.94 -5.18
CA TYR A 209 5.37 -8.58 -4.68
C TYR A 209 6.58 -7.74 -5.05
N SER A 210 7.43 -7.49 -4.08
CA SER A 210 8.72 -6.83 -4.29
C SER A 210 9.85 -7.74 -3.83
N ALA A 211 10.90 -7.84 -4.62
CA ALA A 211 12.10 -8.54 -4.18
C ALA A 211 12.76 -7.77 -3.03
N TYR A 212 13.27 -8.49 -2.05
CA TYR A 212 14.08 -7.90 -1.02
C TYR A 212 15.38 -7.35 -1.60
N VAL A 213 15.69 -6.11 -1.29
CA VAL A 213 16.96 -5.46 -1.62
C VAL A 213 17.62 -5.05 -0.30
N PRO A 214 18.80 -5.61 0.03
CA PRO A 214 19.52 -5.23 1.24
C PRO A 214 19.91 -3.75 1.23
N VAL A 215 19.65 -3.06 2.32
CA VAL A 215 19.88 -1.62 2.45
C VAL A 215 21.21 -1.30 3.14
N VAL A 216 21.85 -2.32 3.76
CA VAL A 216 23.14 -2.21 4.48
C VAL A 216 23.99 -3.43 4.23
N GLU A 217 25.30 -3.26 4.10
CA GLU A 217 26.26 -4.36 3.83
C GLU A 217 26.16 -5.56 4.79
N LYS A 218 25.87 -5.33 6.07
CA LYS A 218 25.68 -6.42 7.05
C LYS A 218 24.46 -7.31 6.74
N GLN A 219 23.50 -6.84 5.95
CA GLN A 219 22.33 -7.62 5.53
C GLN A 219 22.61 -8.49 4.30
N ILE A 220 23.71 -8.24 3.58
CA ILE A 220 24.13 -9.02 2.40
C ILE A 220 24.45 -10.48 2.77
N ARG A 221 24.85 -10.76 4.01
CA ARG A 221 25.14 -12.13 4.47
C ARG A 221 23.90 -13.04 4.46
N TRP A 222 22.69 -12.49 4.68
CA TRP A 222 21.42 -13.23 4.64
C TRP A 222 21.00 -13.57 3.21
N THR A 223 21.26 -12.67 2.25
CA THR A 223 20.86 -12.84 0.85
C THR A 223 21.78 -13.80 0.07
N LYS A 224 22.94 -14.16 0.61
CA LYS A 224 23.80 -15.17 -0.04
C LYS A 224 23.15 -16.57 -0.05
N ARG A 225 22.19 -16.86 0.83
CA ARG A 225 21.38 -18.09 0.79
C ARG A 225 20.25 -18.03 -0.24
N CYS A 226 19.74 -16.84 -0.57
CA CYS A 226 18.68 -16.64 -1.57
C CYS A 226 19.23 -16.35 -2.97
N LYS A 227 20.42 -16.85 -3.31
CA LYS A 227 21.06 -16.64 -4.62
C LYS A 227 20.41 -17.43 -5.76
N ASP A 228 19.37 -18.19 -5.52
CA ASP A 228 18.63 -18.82 -6.60
C ASP A 228 17.68 -17.79 -7.24
N LYS A 229 18.28 -16.99 -8.15
CA LYS A 229 17.56 -16.00 -8.97
C LYS A 229 16.41 -16.62 -9.78
N SER A 230 16.41 -17.95 -9.94
CA SER A 230 15.38 -18.70 -10.64
C SER A 230 14.04 -18.70 -9.88
N LEU A 231 14.09 -18.78 -8.54
CA LEU A 231 12.89 -18.83 -7.70
C LEU A 231 12.13 -17.51 -7.69
N VAL A 232 12.85 -16.39 -7.51
CA VAL A 232 12.22 -15.04 -7.54
C VAL A 232 11.67 -14.72 -8.94
N GLY A 233 12.31 -15.20 -10.00
CA GLY A 233 11.80 -15.11 -11.36
C GLY A 233 10.51 -15.90 -11.54
N LYS A 234 10.49 -17.17 -11.11
CA LYS A 234 9.33 -18.06 -11.20
C LYS A 234 8.14 -17.57 -10.38
N VAL A 235 8.35 -17.09 -9.15
CA VAL A 235 7.27 -16.49 -8.34
C VAL A 235 6.71 -15.24 -9.01
N LYS A 236 7.56 -14.38 -9.61
CA LYS A 236 7.09 -13.22 -10.38
C LYS A 236 6.23 -13.64 -11.59
N GLU A 237 6.65 -14.66 -12.33
CA GLU A 237 5.90 -15.14 -13.50
C GLU A 237 4.60 -15.82 -13.12
N THR A 238 4.61 -16.72 -12.14
CA THR A 238 3.42 -17.43 -11.66
C THR A 238 2.41 -16.45 -11.06
N VAL A 239 2.85 -15.49 -10.30
CA VAL A 239 1.98 -14.49 -9.66
C VAL A 239 1.47 -13.44 -10.64
N MET A 240 2.23 -13.05 -11.66
CA MET A 240 1.70 -12.26 -12.77
C MET A 240 0.57 -12.99 -13.51
N GLN A 241 0.70 -14.27 -13.76
CA GLN A 241 -0.36 -15.09 -14.38
C GLN A 241 -1.62 -15.18 -13.52
N VAL A 242 -1.49 -15.35 -12.19
CA VAL A 242 -2.64 -15.37 -11.24
C VAL A 242 -3.32 -14.00 -11.16
N SER A 243 -2.58 -12.88 -11.27
CA SER A 243 -3.16 -11.53 -11.25
C SER A 243 -3.90 -11.16 -12.54
N MET A 244 -3.64 -11.83 -13.65
CA MET A 244 -4.23 -11.54 -14.97
C MET A 244 -5.51 -12.31 -15.29
N SER A 245 -5.85 -13.38 -14.56
CA SER A 245 -7.03 -14.19 -14.87
C SER A 245 -8.10 -14.13 -13.78
N LYS A 246 -9.17 -13.36 -14.04
CA LYS A 246 -10.43 -13.44 -13.28
C LYS A 246 -11.10 -14.84 -13.36
N LYS A 247 -10.60 -15.74 -14.20
CA LYS A 247 -11.14 -17.09 -14.42
C LYS A 247 -10.69 -18.14 -13.39
N TRP A 248 -9.71 -17.84 -12.55
CA TRP A 248 -9.16 -18.80 -11.59
C TRP A 248 -9.91 -18.86 -10.24
N ALA A 249 -10.77 -17.88 -9.96
CA ALA A 249 -11.56 -17.87 -8.72
C ALA A 249 -12.72 -18.90 -8.70
N SER A 250 -12.94 -19.64 -9.78
CA SER A 250 -14.07 -20.58 -9.93
C SER A 250 -13.69 -22.03 -10.28
N LYS A 251 -12.41 -22.41 -10.22
CA LYS A 251 -12.04 -23.82 -10.40
C LYS A 251 -11.58 -24.43 -9.08
N PRO A 252 -12.10 -25.60 -8.68
CA PRO A 252 -11.58 -26.34 -7.54
C PRO A 252 -10.14 -26.78 -7.83
N VAL A 253 -9.28 -26.66 -6.81
CA VAL A 253 -7.94 -27.22 -6.82
C VAL A 253 -8.12 -28.75 -6.92
N LEU A 254 -7.68 -29.34 -8.02
CA LEU A 254 -7.54 -30.75 -8.10
C LEU A 254 -6.44 -31.18 -7.13
N ASP A 255 -6.83 -32.04 -6.17
CA ASP A 255 -5.91 -32.82 -5.35
C ASP A 255 -5.06 -33.73 -6.24
N GLU A 256 -3.74 -33.51 -6.21
CA GLU A 256 -2.72 -34.57 -6.43
C GLU A 256 -1.49 -34.23 -5.58
#